data_4ba85acea905260e20d1f1ce3633a44a
#
_entry.id   4ba85acea905260e20d1f1ce3633a44a
#
_cell.length_a   1.000
_cell.length_b   1.000
_cell.length_c   1.000
_cell.angle_alpha   90.00
_cell.angle_beta   90.00
_cell.angle_gamma   90.00
#
_symmetry.space_group_name_H-M   'P 1'
#
loop_
_entity.id
_entity.type
_entity.pdbx_description
1 polymer ?
#
loop_
_entity_poly.entity_id
_entity_poly.type
_entity_poly.pdbx_seq_one_letter_code
_entity_poly.pdbx_strand_id
1 'polypeptide(L)'
;MENLIKEALSHRAINHPYLLALEKGEFQHIDEVMKDFASQYGAYSDWFSRYLTAVISKLENPTHRNHLLKNLAEENGHLHHEDLEAIRKLGIKDEWVQEIPHPQLFKRFQEAMGVDSTPTPCVEVEIWRESFLSLLQNGSSLQAIGAIGLGTESVVKFIYKHIIEAIKKHTSLSLEQYVFFPLHTEVEDEHSLTLVEIAKELASESEQAVLELRKGMLKALNLRAAYWDNMYERALALDKSLTSSDQLKIVTLFTKMIKGKKLSNQEQELLLHQINDVRIGLTEDLSTVPVEKLLPGLSSLLLYGMQTEKHKEEVLNLLNWLENPSDECQCSQTILRLASQLYHDFQTVRLGVLTQKINEQKSLTHVQEGKELISTISASNLEALYNNKVDKLNIDFNVFRLPFDLEVLDARLVIVKPGKANEMHRHAHETVFVFLQGQGKVIVDQYENEVEPGTFAVIPRWCVHQSVNLGEEELIFLAIADFGLTGKSFMGNYLHSARLKQN
;
A
#
# COMPACT_ATOMS: atom_id res chain seq x y z
N MET A 1 -24.33 -2.45 -9.68
CA MET A 1 -23.60 -3.56 -8.99
C MET A 1 -22.73 -4.36 -9.94
N GLU A 2 -23.23 -4.87 -11.08
CA GLU A 2 -22.41 -5.66 -12.01
C GLU A 2 -21.13 -4.93 -12.45
N ASN A 3 -21.21 -3.62 -12.70
CA ASN A 3 -20.06 -2.81 -13.04
C ASN A 3 -19.03 -2.72 -11.89
N LEU A 4 -19.47 -2.65 -10.62
CA LEU A 4 -18.56 -2.64 -9.48
C LEU A 4 -17.83 -3.98 -9.32
N ILE A 5 -18.55 -5.10 -9.49
CA ILE A 5 -17.93 -6.43 -9.44
C ILE A 5 -16.93 -6.59 -10.59
N LYS A 6 -17.29 -6.16 -11.79
CA LYS A 6 -16.37 -6.18 -12.93
C LYS A 6 -15.14 -5.30 -12.71
N GLU A 7 -15.33 -4.11 -12.13
CA GLU A 7 -14.24 -3.20 -11.75
C GLU A 7 -13.33 -3.87 -10.72
N ALA A 8 -13.89 -4.49 -9.66
CA ALA A 8 -13.12 -5.20 -8.65
C ALA A 8 -12.27 -6.31 -9.27
N LEU A 9 -12.88 -7.16 -10.13
CA LEU A 9 -12.19 -8.29 -10.77
C LEU A 9 -11.14 -7.86 -11.80
N SER A 10 -11.28 -6.68 -12.38
CA SER A 10 -10.28 -6.11 -13.30
C SER A 10 -9.16 -5.33 -12.59
N HIS A 11 -9.26 -5.14 -11.28
CA HIS A 11 -8.28 -4.40 -10.52
C HIS A 11 -6.93 -5.14 -10.47
N ARG A 12 -5.82 -4.39 -10.54
CA ARG A 12 -4.45 -4.94 -10.56
C ARG A 12 -4.10 -5.83 -9.37
N ALA A 13 -4.80 -5.70 -8.24
CA ALA A 13 -4.59 -6.57 -7.07
C ALA A 13 -4.90 -8.04 -7.34
N ILE A 14 -5.68 -8.36 -8.38
CA ILE A 14 -6.13 -9.72 -8.71
C ILE A 14 -5.06 -10.48 -9.52
N ASN A 15 -4.58 -9.86 -10.59
CA ASN A 15 -3.54 -10.42 -11.45
C ASN A 15 -2.22 -9.64 -11.29
N HIS A 16 -1.81 -9.47 -10.05
CA HIS A 16 -0.63 -8.70 -9.72
C HIS A 16 0.66 -9.38 -10.24
N PRO A 17 1.67 -8.64 -10.73
CA PRO A 17 2.94 -9.22 -11.21
C PRO A 17 3.59 -10.18 -10.20
N TYR A 18 3.52 -9.88 -8.89
CA TYR A 18 4.00 -10.76 -7.84
C TYR A 18 3.31 -12.13 -7.86
N LEU A 19 1.97 -12.16 -7.92
CA LEU A 19 1.19 -13.40 -7.92
C LEU A 19 1.46 -14.23 -9.18
N LEU A 20 1.58 -13.57 -10.32
CA LEU A 20 1.90 -14.21 -11.59
C LEU A 20 3.33 -14.77 -11.60
N ALA A 21 4.30 -14.04 -11.08
CA ALA A 21 5.68 -14.49 -10.96
C ALA A 21 5.80 -15.67 -9.97
N LEU A 22 5.05 -15.61 -8.86
CA LEU A 22 4.98 -16.70 -7.88
C LEU A 22 4.42 -17.98 -8.52
N GLU A 23 3.29 -17.89 -9.23
CA GLU A 23 2.66 -19.01 -9.94
C GLU A 23 3.58 -19.64 -10.98
N LYS A 24 4.35 -18.82 -11.69
CA LYS A 24 5.27 -19.28 -12.74
C LYS A 24 6.62 -19.76 -12.20
N GLY A 25 6.97 -19.44 -10.97
CA GLY A 25 8.26 -19.72 -10.37
C GLY A 25 9.39 -18.87 -10.97
N GLU A 26 9.12 -17.59 -11.24
CA GLU A 26 10.09 -16.69 -11.88
C GLU A 26 11.16 -16.16 -10.90
N PHE A 27 11.11 -16.56 -9.62
CA PHE A 27 12.08 -16.17 -8.60
C PHE A 27 13.19 -17.24 -8.47
N GLN A 28 14.44 -16.78 -8.35
CA GLN A 28 15.61 -17.67 -8.22
C GLN A 28 15.54 -18.49 -6.91
N HIS A 29 15.03 -17.89 -5.83
CA HIS A 29 14.87 -18.51 -4.51
C HIS A 29 13.38 -18.66 -4.14
N ILE A 30 12.63 -19.37 -4.98
CA ILE A 30 11.18 -19.52 -4.85
C ILE A 30 10.74 -20.06 -3.47
N ASP A 31 11.50 -20.97 -2.87
CA ASP A 31 11.20 -21.54 -1.55
C ASP A 31 11.24 -20.48 -0.46
N GLU A 32 12.25 -19.60 -0.47
CA GLU A 32 12.37 -18.49 0.47
C GLU A 32 11.29 -17.43 0.22
N VAL A 33 10.94 -17.16 -1.04
CA VAL A 33 9.85 -16.25 -1.40
C VAL A 33 8.51 -16.79 -0.90
N MET A 34 8.25 -18.07 -1.06
CA MET A 34 7.03 -18.74 -0.56
C MET A 34 6.98 -18.74 0.97
N LYS A 35 8.11 -18.96 1.63
CA LYS A 35 8.23 -18.87 3.08
C LYS A 35 7.97 -17.44 3.58
N ASP A 36 8.54 -16.43 2.93
CA ASP A 36 8.29 -15.03 3.24
C ASP A 36 6.81 -14.65 3.03
N PHE A 37 6.20 -15.12 1.93
CA PHE A 37 4.76 -14.98 1.72
C PHE A 37 3.95 -15.57 2.88
N ALA A 38 4.23 -16.80 3.29
CA ALA A 38 3.53 -17.45 4.39
C ALA A 38 3.69 -16.66 5.70
N SER A 39 4.90 -16.15 5.96
CA SER A 39 5.18 -15.31 7.13
C SER A 39 4.37 -14.02 7.13
N GLN A 40 4.40 -13.27 6.03
CA GLN A 40 3.84 -11.91 5.97
C GLN A 40 2.30 -11.91 5.80
N TYR A 41 1.77 -12.80 4.98
CA TYR A 41 0.33 -12.87 4.74
C TYR A 41 -0.46 -13.34 5.97
N GLY A 42 0.12 -14.23 6.78
CA GLY A 42 -0.48 -14.71 8.03
C GLY A 42 -0.81 -13.59 9.00
N ALA A 43 0.07 -12.61 9.12
CA ALA A 43 -0.16 -11.48 10.01
C ALA A 43 -1.37 -10.60 9.61
N TYR A 44 -1.78 -10.62 8.34
CA TYR A 44 -3.03 -10.00 7.88
C TYR A 44 -4.22 -10.92 8.10
N SER A 45 -4.12 -12.21 7.71
CA SER A 45 -5.24 -13.16 7.78
C SER A 45 -5.68 -13.45 9.21
N ASP A 46 -4.77 -13.45 10.18
CA ASP A 46 -5.06 -13.62 11.61
C ASP A 46 -6.04 -12.58 12.18
N TRP A 47 -6.19 -11.45 11.49
CA TRP A 47 -7.09 -10.38 11.95
C TRP A 47 -8.48 -10.43 11.30
N PHE A 48 -8.76 -11.43 10.46
CA PHE A 48 -9.99 -11.45 9.67
C PHE A 48 -11.26 -11.41 10.53
N SER A 49 -11.30 -12.15 11.63
CA SER A 49 -12.40 -12.09 12.60
C SER A 49 -12.61 -10.68 13.20
N ARG A 50 -11.55 -9.89 13.35
CA ARG A 50 -11.64 -8.48 13.81
C ARG A 50 -12.25 -7.60 12.74
N TYR A 51 -11.92 -7.85 11.47
CA TYR A 51 -12.50 -7.11 10.34
C TYR A 51 -14.00 -7.36 10.25
N LEU A 52 -14.43 -8.61 10.31
CA LEU A 52 -15.85 -8.98 10.34
C LEU A 52 -16.58 -8.32 11.52
N THR A 53 -16.01 -8.41 12.72
CA THR A 53 -16.60 -7.81 13.92
C THR A 53 -16.76 -6.29 13.79
N ALA A 54 -15.77 -5.60 13.19
CA ALA A 54 -15.85 -4.17 12.95
C ALA A 54 -17.01 -3.82 12.01
N VAL A 55 -17.24 -4.61 10.96
CA VAL A 55 -18.37 -4.41 10.03
C VAL A 55 -19.71 -4.74 10.69
N ILE A 56 -19.81 -5.87 11.40
CA ILE A 56 -21.03 -6.29 12.10
C ILE A 56 -21.52 -5.18 13.05
N SER A 57 -20.60 -4.54 13.76
CA SER A 57 -20.95 -3.47 14.71
C SER A 57 -21.59 -2.24 14.07
N LYS A 58 -21.43 -2.05 12.75
CA LYS A 58 -21.93 -0.89 11.99
C LYS A 58 -23.24 -1.14 11.26
N LEU A 59 -23.63 -2.39 11.11
CA LEU A 59 -24.83 -2.73 10.35
C LEU A 59 -26.08 -2.53 11.23
N GLU A 60 -26.99 -1.68 10.79
CA GLU A 60 -28.26 -1.44 11.47
C GLU A 60 -29.27 -2.56 11.20
N ASN A 61 -29.27 -3.13 9.98
CA ASN A 61 -30.17 -4.20 9.61
C ASN A 61 -29.82 -5.52 10.32
N PRO A 62 -30.74 -6.08 11.15
CA PRO A 62 -30.49 -7.34 11.88
C PRO A 62 -30.22 -8.53 10.96
N THR A 63 -30.85 -8.58 9.78
CA THR A 63 -30.64 -9.65 8.81
C THR A 63 -29.23 -9.64 8.27
N HIS A 64 -28.73 -8.46 7.89
CA HIS A 64 -27.34 -8.30 7.44
C HIS A 64 -26.34 -8.68 8.55
N ARG A 65 -26.60 -8.27 9.81
CA ARG A 65 -25.77 -8.71 10.94
C ARG A 65 -25.74 -10.23 11.11
N ASN A 66 -26.90 -10.87 11.00
CA ASN A 66 -26.97 -12.32 11.16
C ASN A 66 -26.20 -13.06 10.08
N HIS A 67 -26.17 -12.57 8.85
CA HIS A 67 -25.35 -13.15 7.78
C HIS A 67 -23.85 -13.07 8.11
N LEU A 68 -23.37 -11.92 8.56
CA LEU A 68 -21.95 -11.78 8.92
C LEU A 68 -21.60 -12.52 10.21
N LEU A 69 -22.55 -12.73 11.12
CA LEU A 69 -22.34 -13.57 12.31
C LEU A 69 -22.18 -15.05 11.95
N LYS A 70 -22.86 -15.54 10.90
CA LYS A 70 -22.63 -16.89 10.37
C LYS A 70 -21.22 -17.01 9.79
N ASN A 71 -20.82 -16.05 8.93
CA ASN A 71 -19.48 -16.00 8.39
C ASN A 71 -18.43 -15.96 9.54
N LEU A 72 -18.65 -15.18 10.58
CA LEU A 72 -17.75 -15.14 11.75
C LEU A 72 -17.70 -16.51 12.49
N ALA A 73 -18.79 -17.26 12.54
CA ALA A 73 -18.79 -18.60 13.14
C ALA A 73 -17.97 -19.58 12.30
N GLU A 74 -18.08 -19.50 10.98
CA GLU A 74 -17.31 -20.34 10.04
C GLU A 74 -15.81 -20.01 10.09
N GLU A 75 -15.44 -18.73 10.22
CA GLU A 75 -14.06 -18.31 10.50
C GLU A 75 -13.49 -18.91 11.79
N ASN A 76 -14.36 -19.25 12.74
CA ASN A 76 -14.00 -19.96 13.95
C ASN A 76 -14.09 -21.50 13.84
N GLY A 77 -14.28 -22.04 12.63
CA GLY A 77 -14.25 -23.45 12.34
C GLY A 77 -15.62 -24.15 12.41
N HIS A 78 -16.72 -23.42 12.59
CA HIS A 78 -18.06 -24.00 12.65
C HIS A 78 -18.70 -24.05 11.25
N LEU A 79 -18.23 -24.99 10.42
CA LEU A 79 -18.73 -25.19 9.06
C LEU A 79 -20.11 -25.88 9.05
N HIS A 80 -20.98 -25.47 8.16
CA HIS A 80 -22.28 -26.09 7.95
C HIS A 80 -22.16 -27.36 7.11
N HIS A 81 -23.22 -28.20 7.13
CA HIS A 81 -23.21 -29.48 6.44
C HIS A 81 -23.02 -29.34 4.92
N GLU A 82 -23.57 -28.30 4.33
CA GLU A 82 -23.47 -27.99 2.91
C GLU A 82 -22.03 -27.67 2.52
N ASP A 83 -21.33 -26.89 3.34
CA ASP A 83 -19.91 -26.55 3.15
C ASP A 83 -19.02 -27.79 3.23
N LEU A 84 -19.30 -28.65 4.22
CA LEU A 84 -18.58 -29.90 4.37
C LEU A 84 -18.78 -30.84 3.15
N GLU A 85 -19.98 -30.86 2.54
CA GLU A 85 -20.21 -31.59 1.30
C GLU A 85 -19.44 -31.01 0.12
N ALA A 86 -19.35 -29.68 0.03
CA ALA A 86 -18.60 -29.00 -1.04
C ALA A 86 -17.10 -29.30 -0.95
N ILE A 87 -16.49 -29.15 0.23
CA ILE A 87 -15.05 -29.37 0.41
C ILE A 87 -14.62 -30.84 0.28
N ARG A 88 -15.49 -31.80 0.64
CA ARG A 88 -15.22 -33.24 0.42
C ARG A 88 -15.03 -33.57 -1.05
N LYS A 89 -15.71 -32.86 -1.99
CA LYS A 89 -15.51 -33.02 -3.43
C LYS A 89 -14.11 -32.64 -3.89
N LEU A 90 -13.42 -31.78 -3.14
CA LEU A 90 -12.02 -31.40 -3.37
C LEU A 90 -11.02 -32.38 -2.71
N GLY A 91 -11.50 -33.41 -2.02
CA GLY A 91 -10.68 -34.34 -1.26
C GLY A 91 -10.27 -33.82 0.11
N ILE A 92 -10.87 -32.75 0.59
CA ILE A 92 -10.65 -32.21 1.94
C ILE A 92 -11.47 -33.06 2.92
N LYS A 93 -10.83 -33.47 4.02
CA LYS A 93 -11.50 -34.23 5.07
C LYS A 93 -12.04 -33.29 6.14
N ASP A 94 -13.19 -33.61 6.69
CA ASP A 94 -13.84 -32.83 7.75
C ASP A 94 -12.90 -32.61 8.95
N GLU A 95 -12.16 -33.64 9.35
CA GLU A 95 -11.20 -33.62 10.46
C GLU A 95 -10.05 -32.61 10.28
N TRP A 96 -9.83 -32.12 9.07
CA TRP A 96 -8.79 -31.13 8.78
C TRP A 96 -9.26 -29.70 9.02
N VAL A 97 -10.57 -29.45 9.04
CA VAL A 97 -11.15 -28.10 9.01
C VAL A 97 -12.23 -27.87 10.07
N GLN A 98 -13.05 -28.89 10.41
CA GLN A 98 -14.15 -28.75 11.35
C GLN A 98 -13.63 -28.49 12.78
N GLU A 99 -14.21 -27.54 13.48
CA GLU A 99 -13.83 -27.05 14.81
C GLU A 99 -12.39 -26.49 14.86
N ILE A 100 -11.81 -26.14 13.70
CA ILE A 100 -10.47 -25.56 13.60
C ILE A 100 -10.60 -24.14 13.03
N PRO A 101 -10.31 -23.08 13.80
CA PRO A 101 -10.34 -21.70 13.33
C PRO A 101 -9.40 -21.47 12.13
N HIS A 102 -9.83 -20.65 11.18
CA HIS A 102 -9.05 -20.35 9.98
C HIS A 102 -7.63 -19.84 10.25
N PRO A 103 -7.34 -19.02 11.29
CA PRO A 103 -5.97 -18.69 11.65
C PRO A 103 -5.09 -19.93 12.00
N GLN A 104 -5.68 -20.98 12.58
CA GLN A 104 -4.94 -22.22 12.86
C GLN A 104 -4.68 -23.02 11.59
N LEU A 105 -5.60 -23.00 10.61
CA LEU A 105 -5.36 -23.60 9.29
C LEU A 105 -4.23 -22.89 8.57
N PHE A 106 -4.19 -21.56 8.64
CA PHE A 106 -3.08 -20.80 8.06
C PHE A 106 -1.76 -21.04 8.79
N LYS A 107 -1.80 -21.14 10.11
CA LYS A 107 -0.62 -21.50 10.92
C LYS A 107 -0.03 -22.85 10.54
N ARG A 108 -0.88 -23.83 10.23
CA ARG A 108 -0.45 -25.15 9.71
C ARG A 108 0.35 -25.00 8.39
N PHE A 109 -0.11 -24.13 7.51
CA PHE A 109 0.62 -23.79 6.30
C PHE A 109 1.96 -23.11 6.60
N GLN A 110 2.00 -22.14 7.51
CA GLN A 110 3.24 -21.48 7.94
C GLN A 110 4.26 -22.48 8.49
N GLU A 111 3.83 -23.36 9.37
CA GLU A 111 4.69 -24.41 9.95
C GLU A 111 5.24 -25.35 8.87
N ALA A 112 4.40 -25.73 7.91
CA ALA A 112 4.80 -26.58 6.78
C ALA A 112 5.78 -25.87 5.83
N MET A 113 5.72 -24.53 5.72
CA MET A 113 6.69 -23.71 4.99
C MET A 113 7.95 -23.39 5.80
N GLY A 114 8.07 -23.89 7.04
CA GLY A 114 9.23 -23.64 7.89
C GLY A 114 9.31 -22.20 8.43
N VAL A 115 8.16 -21.54 8.60
CA VAL A 115 8.09 -20.22 9.24
C VAL A 115 8.19 -20.39 10.75
N ASP A 116 9.00 -19.56 11.41
CA ASP A 116 9.13 -19.55 12.86
C ASP A 116 7.80 -19.27 13.57
N SER A 117 7.66 -19.75 14.79
CA SER A 117 6.40 -19.71 15.57
C SER A 117 5.84 -18.31 15.83
N THR A 118 6.64 -17.27 15.70
CA THR A 118 6.24 -15.85 15.86
C THR A 118 6.91 -14.98 14.79
N PRO A 119 6.44 -15.04 13.53
CA PRO A 119 6.99 -14.19 12.51
C PRO A 119 6.69 -12.72 12.83
N THR A 120 7.69 -11.86 12.68
CA THR A 120 7.49 -10.41 12.79
C THR A 120 6.98 -9.88 11.46
N PRO A 121 5.78 -9.29 11.42
CA PRO A 121 5.25 -8.70 10.19
C PRO A 121 6.12 -7.52 9.75
N CYS A 122 6.30 -7.35 8.45
CA CYS A 122 6.88 -6.13 7.91
C CYS A 122 5.88 -4.97 8.09
N VAL A 123 6.41 -3.75 8.00
CA VAL A 123 5.62 -2.54 8.24
C VAL A 123 4.46 -2.40 7.24
N GLU A 124 4.64 -2.84 6.02
CA GLU A 124 3.63 -2.76 4.99
C GLU A 124 2.43 -3.67 5.30
N VAL A 125 2.66 -4.81 5.93
CA VAL A 125 1.59 -5.66 6.46
C VAL A 125 0.87 -4.96 7.62
N GLU A 126 1.63 -4.34 8.51
CA GLU A 126 1.05 -3.57 9.62
C GLU A 126 0.22 -2.39 9.10
N ILE A 127 0.74 -1.63 8.14
CA ILE A 127 0.02 -0.53 7.47
C ILE A 127 -1.25 -1.05 6.80
N TRP A 128 -1.15 -2.15 6.04
CA TRP A 128 -2.32 -2.74 5.39
C TRP A 128 -3.39 -3.12 6.42
N ARG A 129 -3.00 -3.88 7.43
CA ARG A 129 -3.85 -4.36 8.51
C ARG A 129 -4.55 -3.22 9.26
N GLU A 130 -3.77 -2.25 9.73
CA GLU A 130 -4.28 -1.10 10.47
C GLU A 130 -5.15 -0.17 9.61
N SER A 131 -4.72 0.09 8.38
CA SER A 131 -5.48 0.94 7.46
C SER A 131 -6.79 0.28 7.03
N PHE A 132 -6.78 -1.05 6.83
CA PHE A 132 -7.99 -1.79 6.52
C PHE A 132 -8.95 -1.81 7.70
N LEU A 133 -8.47 -2.13 8.90
CA LEU A 133 -9.30 -2.06 10.12
C LEU A 133 -9.85 -0.65 10.36
N SER A 134 -9.04 0.38 10.20
CA SER A 134 -9.47 1.78 10.31
C SER A 134 -10.56 2.14 9.29
N LEU A 135 -10.45 1.67 8.07
CA LEU A 135 -11.51 1.84 7.06
C LEU A 135 -12.82 1.21 7.52
N LEU A 136 -12.77 -0.02 8.04
CA LEU A 136 -13.96 -0.74 8.51
C LEU A 136 -14.57 -0.10 9.76
N GLN A 137 -13.76 0.43 10.66
CA GLN A 137 -14.22 1.07 11.91
C GLN A 137 -14.71 2.51 11.71
N ASN A 138 -14.02 3.31 10.90
CA ASN A 138 -14.25 4.75 10.78
C ASN A 138 -14.98 5.16 9.50
N GLY A 139 -14.97 4.33 8.45
CA GLY A 139 -15.75 4.54 7.23
C GLY A 139 -17.27 4.42 7.49
N SER A 140 -18.11 4.79 6.53
CA SER A 140 -19.54 4.50 6.57
C SER A 140 -19.81 2.99 6.52
N SER A 141 -21.01 2.55 6.90
CA SER A 141 -21.44 1.14 6.74
C SER A 141 -21.33 0.68 5.28
N LEU A 142 -21.67 1.55 4.34
CA LEU A 142 -21.51 1.31 2.90
C LEU A 142 -20.05 1.10 2.49
N GLN A 143 -19.13 1.96 2.98
CA GLN A 143 -17.71 1.79 2.72
C GLN A 143 -17.18 0.48 3.33
N ALA A 144 -17.62 0.13 4.53
CA ALA A 144 -17.23 -1.11 5.19
C ALA A 144 -17.70 -2.35 4.42
N ILE A 145 -18.95 -2.38 3.96
CA ILE A 145 -19.49 -3.46 3.09
C ILE A 145 -18.78 -3.48 1.74
N GLY A 146 -18.53 -2.33 1.13
CA GLY A 146 -17.77 -2.25 -0.12
C GLY A 146 -16.36 -2.81 0.02
N ALA A 147 -15.69 -2.54 1.14
CA ALA A 147 -14.33 -3.00 1.42
C ALA A 147 -14.27 -4.51 1.70
N ILE A 148 -15.11 -5.02 2.62
CA ILE A 148 -15.07 -6.43 3.01
C ILE A 148 -15.71 -7.31 1.94
N GLY A 149 -16.86 -6.94 1.41
CA GLY A 149 -17.59 -7.74 0.43
C GLY A 149 -16.99 -7.67 -0.97
N LEU A 150 -16.98 -6.47 -1.57
CA LEU A 150 -16.55 -6.29 -2.96
C LEU A 150 -15.02 -6.25 -3.14
N GLY A 151 -14.32 -5.68 -2.19
CA GLY A 151 -12.85 -5.50 -2.25
C GLY A 151 -12.05 -6.64 -1.62
N THR A 152 -12.69 -7.58 -0.92
CA THR A 152 -12.02 -8.69 -0.24
C THR A 152 -12.65 -10.03 -0.59
N GLU A 153 -13.84 -10.37 -0.07
CA GLU A 153 -14.44 -11.70 -0.21
C GLU A 153 -14.72 -12.08 -1.68
N SER A 154 -15.29 -11.15 -2.47
CA SER A 154 -15.64 -11.44 -3.87
C SER A 154 -14.42 -11.63 -4.79
N VAL A 155 -13.23 -11.27 -4.35
CA VAL A 155 -12.02 -11.32 -5.17
C VAL A 155 -11.00 -12.36 -4.69
N VAL A 156 -11.09 -12.81 -3.44
CA VAL A 156 -10.09 -13.66 -2.80
C VAL A 156 -9.88 -14.98 -3.54
N LYS A 157 -10.94 -15.60 -4.07
CA LYS A 157 -10.83 -16.86 -4.82
C LYS A 157 -9.96 -16.74 -6.09
N PHE A 158 -9.99 -15.59 -6.75
CA PHE A 158 -9.17 -15.35 -7.94
C PHE A 158 -7.69 -15.18 -7.54
N ILE A 159 -7.43 -14.51 -6.42
CA ILE A 159 -6.08 -14.35 -5.86
C ILE A 159 -5.53 -15.70 -5.40
N TYR A 160 -6.33 -16.45 -4.65
CA TYR A 160 -5.90 -17.74 -4.09
C TYR A 160 -5.64 -18.79 -5.16
N LYS A 161 -6.27 -18.68 -6.33
CA LYS A 161 -5.96 -19.54 -7.47
C LYS A 161 -4.47 -19.47 -7.86
N HIS A 162 -3.88 -18.28 -7.93
CA HIS A 162 -2.45 -18.10 -8.20
C HIS A 162 -1.59 -18.72 -7.10
N ILE A 163 -1.99 -18.54 -5.84
CA ILE A 163 -1.26 -19.06 -4.67
C ILE A 163 -1.34 -20.59 -4.63
N ILE A 164 -2.51 -21.18 -4.84
CA ILE A 164 -2.70 -22.64 -4.90
C ILE A 164 -1.86 -23.26 -6.01
N GLU A 165 -1.85 -22.66 -7.19
CA GLU A 165 -1.04 -23.13 -8.31
C GLU A 165 0.46 -23.01 -8.03
N ALA A 166 0.90 -21.92 -7.36
CA ALA A 166 2.28 -21.78 -6.91
C ALA A 166 2.67 -22.87 -5.90
N ILE A 167 1.83 -23.11 -4.89
CA ILE A 167 2.06 -24.17 -3.89
C ILE A 167 2.21 -25.54 -4.57
N LYS A 168 1.27 -25.89 -5.47
CA LYS A 168 1.28 -27.19 -6.17
C LYS A 168 2.51 -27.37 -7.06
N LYS A 169 2.98 -26.31 -7.69
CA LYS A 169 4.10 -26.40 -8.65
C LYS A 169 5.46 -26.36 -7.97
N HIS A 170 5.60 -25.61 -6.89
CA HIS A 170 6.90 -25.26 -6.33
C HIS A 170 7.14 -25.78 -4.92
N THR A 171 6.17 -26.51 -4.33
CA THR A 171 6.34 -27.14 -3.02
C THR A 171 5.92 -28.61 -3.05
N SER A 172 6.31 -29.37 -2.02
CA SER A 172 5.87 -30.76 -1.81
C SER A 172 4.78 -30.88 -0.73
N LEU A 173 4.05 -29.80 -0.45
CA LEU A 173 3.05 -29.77 0.60
C LEU A 173 1.84 -30.63 0.25
N SER A 174 1.34 -31.37 1.25
CA SER A 174 0.09 -32.11 1.15
C SER A 174 -1.11 -31.16 1.19
N LEU A 175 -2.26 -31.59 0.64
CA LEU A 175 -3.49 -30.80 0.65
C LEU A 175 -3.89 -30.36 2.07
N GLU A 176 -3.68 -31.21 3.08
CA GLU A 176 -3.93 -30.89 4.48
C GLU A 176 -3.10 -29.67 4.96
N GLN A 177 -1.83 -29.59 4.53
CA GLN A 177 -0.92 -28.54 4.97
C GLN A 177 -1.26 -27.16 4.42
N TYR A 178 -1.91 -27.06 3.23
CA TYR A 178 -2.32 -25.80 2.64
C TYR A 178 -3.86 -25.66 2.48
N VAL A 179 -4.62 -26.47 3.24
CA VAL A 179 -6.08 -26.53 3.16
C VAL A 179 -6.78 -25.19 3.32
N PHE A 180 -6.16 -24.25 4.01
CA PHE A 180 -6.65 -22.89 4.17
C PHE A 180 -7.09 -22.25 2.82
N PHE A 181 -6.27 -22.35 1.78
CA PHE A 181 -6.56 -21.70 0.51
C PHE A 181 -7.71 -22.35 -0.27
N PRO A 182 -7.73 -23.69 -0.51
CA PRO A 182 -8.85 -24.31 -1.21
C PRO A 182 -10.16 -24.26 -0.41
N LEU A 183 -10.14 -24.23 0.90
CA LEU A 183 -11.32 -23.98 1.73
C LEU A 183 -11.97 -22.66 1.35
N HIS A 184 -11.19 -21.58 1.29
CA HIS A 184 -11.66 -20.24 0.94
C HIS A 184 -12.01 -20.06 -0.54
N THR A 185 -11.74 -21.00 -1.43
CA THR A 185 -12.18 -20.93 -2.82
C THR A 185 -13.54 -21.56 -3.05
N GLU A 186 -13.98 -22.45 -2.17
CA GLU A 186 -15.24 -23.19 -2.32
C GLU A 186 -16.33 -22.70 -1.36
N VAL A 187 -16.01 -22.52 -0.08
CA VAL A 187 -16.98 -22.05 0.94
C VAL A 187 -17.31 -20.57 0.74
N GLU A 188 -16.33 -19.77 0.33
CA GLU A 188 -16.51 -18.32 0.14
C GLU A 188 -17.43 -17.93 -1.04
N ASP A 189 -17.79 -18.84 -1.93
CA ASP A 189 -18.80 -18.50 -2.95
C ASP A 189 -20.14 -18.12 -2.29
N GLU A 190 -20.51 -18.74 -1.17
CA GLU A 190 -21.72 -18.41 -0.42
C GLU A 190 -21.59 -17.10 0.38
N HIS A 191 -20.44 -16.88 1.05
CA HIS A 191 -20.15 -15.63 1.78
C HIS A 191 -20.06 -14.44 0.85
N SER A 192 -19.34 -14.62 -0.25
CA SER A 192 -19.22 -13.61 -1.30
C SER A 192 -20.58 -13.24 -1.89
N LEU A 193 -21.42 -14.23 -2.20
CA LEU A 193 -22.78 -14.01 -2.71
C LEU A 193 -23.64 -13.25 -1.72
N THR A 194 -23.60 -13.62 -0.45
CA THR A 194 -24.34 -12.95 0.62
C THR A 194 -23.92 -11.48 0.79
N LEU A 195 -22.63 -11.19 0.83
CA LEU A 195 -22.13 -9.83 0.92
C LEU A 195 -22.42 -9.01 -0.35
N VAL A 196 -22.36 -9.63 -1.51
CA VAL A 196 -22.77 -9.00 -2.78
C VAL A 196 -24.29 -8.70 -2.78
N GLU A 197 -25.13 -9.57 -2.21
CA GLU A 197 -26.56 -9.30 -2.07
C GLU A 197 -26.85 -8.15 -1.13
N ILE A 198 -26.20 -8.11 0.03
CA ILE A 198 -26.26 -6.96 0.94
C ILE A 198 -25.83 -5.67 0.23
N ALA A 199 -24.71 -5.72 -0.51
CA ALA A 199 -24.26 -4.58 -1.28
C ALA A 199 -25.24 -4.16 -2.39
N LYS A 200 -25.92 -5.12 -3.05
CA LYS A 200 -26.97 -4.83 -4.05
C LYS A 200 -28.19 -4.16 -3.42
N GLU A 201 -28.64 -4.64 -2.26
CA GLU A 201 -29.75 -4.05 -1.53
C GLU A 201 -29.42 -2.60 -1.19
N LEU A 202 -28.29 -2.36 -0.55
CA LEU A 202 -27.83 -1.03 -0.16
C LEU A 202 -27.59 -0.10 -1.37
N ALA A 203 -27.07 -0.63 -2.48
CA ALA A 203 -26.86 0.14 -3.72
C ALA A 203 -28.18 0.60 -4.36
N SER A 204 -29.29 -0.11 -4.11
CA SER A 204 -30.61 0.26 -4.65
C SER A 204 -31.20 1.52 -4.01
N GLU A 205 -30.66 1.95 -2.86
CA GLU A 205 -31.17 3.10 -2.11
C GLU A 205 -30.84 4.44 -2.81
N SER A 206 -29.68 4.57 -3.41
CA SER A 206 -29.28 5.80 -4.08
C SER A 206 -27.98 5.64 -4.90
N GLU A 207 -27.75 6.54 -5.86
CA GLU A 207 -26.45 6.65 -6.55
C GLU A 207 -25.28 6.95 -5.59
N GLN A 208 -25.54 7.73 -4.54
CA GLN A 208 -24.54 8.01 -3.51
C GLN A 208 -24.14 6.74 -2.76
N ALA A 209 -25.06 5.81 -2.50
CA ALA A 209 -24.74 4.53 -1.88
C ALA A 209 -23.79 3.69 -2.75
N VAL A 210 -24.01 3.69 -4.07
CA VAL A 210 -23.09 3.05 -5.03
C VAL A 210 -21.69 3.65 -4.97
N LEU A 211 -21.59 4.97 -4.89
CA LEU A 211 -20.29 5.66 -4.77
C LEU A 211 -19.57 5.33 -3.47
N GLU A 212 -20.29 5.24 -2.35
CA GLU A 212 -19.70 4.89 -1.06
C GLU A 212 -19.22 3.43 -1.02
N LEU A 213 -20.01 2.48 -1.56
CA LEU A 213 -19.59 1.09 -1.74
C LEU A 213 -18.31 1.00 -2.58
N ARG A 214 -18.28 1.72 -3.72
CA ARG A 214 -17.12 1.77 -4.60
C ARG A 214 -15.89 2.34 -3.91
N LYS A 215 -16.02 3.41 -3.11
CA LYS A 215 -14.90 3.96 -2.34
C LYS A 215 -14.29 2.93 -1.39
N GLY A 216 -15.12 2.21 -0.64
CA GLY A 216 -14.67 1.14 0.24
C GLY A 216 -13.95 0.03 -0.51
N MET A 217 -14.56 -0.46 -1.58
CA MET A 217 -14.01 -1.49 -2.47
C MET A 217 -12.63 -1.09 -3.00
N LEU A 218 -12.51 0.09 -3.61
CA LEU A 218 -11.24 0.55 -4.19
C LEU A 218 -10.17 0.77 -3.13
N LYS A 219 -10.54 1.26 -1.95
CA LYS A 219 -9.59 1.41 -0.83
C LYS A 219 -9.01 0.05 -0.39
N ALA A 220 -9.85 -0.97 -0.25
CA ALA A 220 -9.41 -2.32 0.08
C ALA A 220 -8.49 -2.91 -1.00
N LEU A 221 -8.88 -2.79 -2.26
CA LEU A 221 -8.10 -3.28 -3.41
C LEU A 221 -6.76 -2.56 -3.55
N ASN A 222 -6.73 -1.24 -3.37
CA ASN A 222 -5.49 -0.45 -3.42
C ASN A 222 -4.52 -0.81 -2.30
N LEU A 223 -5.01 -1.01 -1.06
CA LEU A 223 -4.19 -1.49 0.05
C LEU A 223 -3.58 -2.87 -0.25
N ARG A 224 -4.39 -3.78 -0.78
CA ARG A 224 -3.94 -5.12 -1.19
C ARG A 224 -2.91 -5.06 -2.32
N ALA A 225 -3.13 -4.21 -3.32
CA ALA A 225 -2.18 -4.02 -4.40
C ALA A 225 -0.84 -3.46 -3.93
N ALA A 226 -0.87 -2.48 -3.02
CA ALA A 226 0.35 -1.94 -2.40
C ALA A 226 1.11 -3.00 -1.57
N TYR A 227 0.37 -3.88 -0.88
CA TYR A 227 0.98 -5.03 -0.20
C TYR A 227 1.65 -5.97 -1.20
N TRP A 228 1.00 -6.31 -2.34
CA TRP A 228 1.63 -7.14 -3.36
C TRP A 228 2.86 -6.48 -4.00
N ASP A 229 2.85 -5.16 -4.20
CA ASP A 229 4.02 -4.42 -4.64
C ASP A 229 5.21 -4.65 -3.71
N ASN A 230 4.98 -4.51 -2.39
CA ASN A 230 6.01 -4.77 -1.40
C ASN A 230 6.50 -6.21 -1.42
N MET A 231 5.58 -7.18 -1.48
CA MET A 231 5.95 -8.60 -1.55
C MET A 231 6.78 -8.91 -2.80
N TYR A 232 6.47 -8.27 -3.94
CA TYR A 232 7.26 -8.43 -5.16
C TYR A 232 8.69 -7.91 -5.01
N GLU A 233 8.84 -6.77 -4.36
CA GLU A 233 10.15 -6.19 -4.12
C GLU A 233 10.97 -6.96 -3.11
N ARG A 234 10.34 -7.47 -2.06
CA ARG A 234 10.97 -8.38 -1.11
C ARG A 234 11.46 -9.64 -1.80
N ALA A 235 10.66 -10.23 -2.69
CA ALA A 235 11.05 -11.39 -3.48
C ALA A 235 12.25 -11.11 -4.38
N LEU A 236 12.25 -9.96 -5.07
CA LEU A 236 13.39 -9.54 -5.89
C LEU A 236 14.65 -9.23 -5.07
N ALA A 237 14.49 -8.77 -3.82
CA ALA A 237 15.61 -8.54 -2.91
C ALA A 237 16.23 -9.85 -2.41
N LEU A 238 15.42 -10.89 -2.20
CA LEU A 238 15.92 -12.24 -1.87
C LEU A 238 16.76 -12.83 -3.03
N ASP A 239 16.39 -12.55 -4.27
CA ASP A 239 17.15 -12.97 -5.44
C ASP A 239 18.52 -12.26 -5.56
N LYS A 240 18.62 -11.05 -5.00
CA LYS A 240 19.84 -10.22 -5.01
C LYS A 240 20.60 -10.33 -3.69
N SER A 241 20.89 -11.51 -3.18
CA SER A 241 21.51 -11.72 -1.87
C SER A 241 22.51 -10.60 -1.48
N LEU A 242 22.13 -9.76 -0.51
CA LEU A 242 23.05 -8.79 0.11
C LEU A 242 24.19 -9.57 0.78
N THR A 243 25.42 -9.29 0.41
CA THR A 243 26.55 -9.91 1.10
C THR A 243 26.63 -9.35 2.53
N SER A 244 27.09 -10.14 3.51
CA SER A 244 27.32 -9.72 4.90
C SER A 244 28.15 -8.42 4.99
N SER A 245 29.07 -8.23 4.06
CA SER A 245 29.89 -7.02 3.94
C SER A 245 29.07 -5.77 3.62
N ASP A 246 28.01 -5.88 2.84
CA ASP A 246 27.18 -4.74 2.45
C ASP A 246 26.21 -4.35 3.57
N GLN A 247 25.72 -5.32 4.33
CA GLN A 247 24.92 -5.06 5.53
C GLN A 247 25.71 -4.29 6.60
N LEU A 248 26.97 -4.67 6.83
CA LEU A 248 27.86 -3.96 7.77
C LEU A 248 28.11 -2.51 7.33
N LYS A 249 28.21 -2.25 6.04
CA LYS A 249 28.37 -0.89 5.51
C LYS A 249 27.15 -0.02 5.80
N ILE A 250 25.93 -0.52 5.61
CA ILE A 250 24.69 0.21 5.93
C ILE A 250 24.67 0.62 7.39
N VAL A 251 24.93 -0.34 8.28
CA VAL A 251 24.97 -0.12 9.74
C VAL A 251 25.97 0.98 10.09
N THR A 252 27.16 0.93 9.50
CA THR A 252 28.19 1.95 9.71
C THR A 252 27.76 3.33 9.23
N LEU A 253 27.08 3.41 8.09
CA LEU A 253 26.59 4.67 7.53
C LEU A 253 25.47 5.27 8.38
N PHE A 254 24.52 4.44 8.83
CA PHE A 254 23.48 4.86 9.78
C PHE A 254 24.07 5.37 11.09
N THR A 255 25.07 4.68 11.63
CA THR A 255 25.77 5.11 12.85
C THR A 255 26.44 6.48 12.67
N LYS A 256 27.08 6.72 11.51
CA LYS A 256 27.66 8.03 11.19
C LYS A 256 26.60 9.13 11.17
N MET A 257 25.44 8.84 10.53
CA MET A 257 24.32 9.78 10.48
C MET A 257 23.77 10.12 11.85
N ILE A 258 23.48 9.11 12.67
CA ILE A 258 22.94 9.29 14.03
C ILE A 258 23.91 10.15 14.87
N LYS A 259 25.22 9.96 14.68
CA LYS A 259 26.27 10.76 15.36
C LYS A 259 26.49 12.15 14.72
N GLY A 260 25.64 12.55 13.76
CA GLY A 260 25.73 13.85 13.09
C GLY A 260 26.95 14.02 12.19
N LYS A 261 27.62 12.94 11.81
CA LYS A 261 28.77 12.97 10.90
C LYS A 261 28.32 13.08 9.46
N LYS A 262 28.98 13.98 8.71
CA LYS A 262 28.73 14.15 7.28
C LYS A 262 29.21 12.91 6.50
N LEU A 263 28.35 12.37 5.64
CA LEU A 263 28.72 11.28 4.73
C LEU A 263 29.43 11.83 3.49
N SER A 264 30.41 11.09 2.98
CA SER A 264 30.99 11.35 1.66
C SER A 264 29.99 11.03 0.55
N ASN A 265 30.18 11.56 -0.66
CA ASN A 265 29.30 11.28 -1.80
C ASN A 265 29.19 9.78 -2.10
N GLN A 266 30.28 9.02 -2.03
CA GLN A 266 30.28 7.58 -2.23
C GLN A 266 29.48 6.84 -1.14
N GLU A 267 29.60 7.26 0.12
CA GLU A 267 28.81 6.70 1.22
C GLU A 267 27.33 7.02 1.07
N GLN A 268 27.02 8.21 0.56
CA GLN A 268 25.64 8.62 0.28
C GLN A 268 25.02 7.79 -0.84
N GLU A 269 25.76 7.61 -1.95
CA GLU A 269 25.33 6.74 -3.06
C GLU A 269 25.14 5.29 -2.61
N LEU A 270 26.05 4.76 -1.79
CA LEU A 270 25.95 3.42 -1.26
C LEU A 270 24.71 3.26 -0.36
N LEU A 271 24.47 4.23 0.54
CA LEU A 271 23.30 4.24 1.41
C LEU A 271 22.00 4.31 0.60
N LEU A 272 21.95 5.17 -0.40
CA LEU A 272 20.80 5.30 -1.31
C LEU A 272 20.54 4.04 -2.09
N HIS A 273 21.58 3.43 -2.63
CA HIS A 273 21.46 2.16 -3.36
C HIS A 273 20.90 1.06 -2.46
N GLN A 274 21.41 0.96 -1.24
CA GLN A 274 21.00 -0.03 -0.27
C GLN A 274 19.58 0.19 0.27
N ILE A 275 19.20 1.45 0.52
CA ILE A 275 17.83 1.80 0.91
C ILE A 275 16.86 1.48 -0.24
N ASN A 276 17.25 1.73 -1.50
CA ASN A 276 16.46 1.32 -2.66
C ASN A 276 16.33 -0.20 -2.79
N ASP A 277 17.39 -0.94 -2.51
CA ASP A 277 17.36 -2.41 -2.59
C ASP A 277 16.57 -3.05 -1.46
N VAL A 278 16.57 -2.44 -0.27
CA VAL A 278 15.89 -2.97 0.92
C VAL A 278 14.44 -2.48 1.04
N ARG A 279 14.08 -1.38 0.41
CA ARG A 279 12.75 -0.74 0.37
C ARG A 279 11.87 -0.95 1.59
N ILE A 280 12.13 -0.19 2.58
CA ILE A 280 11.25 -0.07 3.74
C ILE A 280 10.12 0.88 3.39
N GLY A 281 9.10 0.48 2.66
CA GLY A 281 7.97 1.37 2.36
C GLY A 281 8.34 2.77 1.82
N LEU A 282 9.62 3.01 1.52
CA LEU A 282 10.12 4.20 0.87
C LEU A 282 9.96 3.97 -0.63
N THR A 283 9.00 4.62 -1.17
CA THR A 283 8.47 4.40 -2.51
C THR A 283 9.00 5.42 -3.51
N GLU A 284 10.03 6.18 -3.15
CA GLU A 284 10.72 7.07 -4.06
C GLU A 284 11.90 6.38 -4.75
N ASP A 285 12.15 6.79 -5.98
CA ASP A 285 13.48 6.64 -6.56
C ASP A 285 14.46 7.53 -5.78
N LEU A 286 15.06 6.96 -4.76
CA LEU A 286 15.99 7.67 -3.90
C LEU A 286 17.24 8.16 -4.65
N SER A 287 17.50 7.63 -5.86
CA SER A 287 18.57 8.12 -6.71
C SER A 287 18.31 9.54 -7.25
N THR A 288 17.05 9.96 -7.27
CA THR A 288 16.64 11.30 -7.73
C THR A 288 16.42 12.29 -6.59
N VAL A 289 16.35 11.83 -5.34
CA VAL A 289 16.16 12.69 -4.17
C VAL A 289 17.54 13.08 -3.62
N PRO A 290 17.81 14.39 -3.45
CA PRO A 290 19.04 14.82 -2.80
C PRO A 290 19.17 14.22 -1.41
N VAL A 291 20.31 13.63 -1.11
CA VAL A 291 20.57 12.91 0.16
C VAL A 291 20.35 13.83 1.36
N GLU A 292 20.64 15.12 1.21
CA GLU A 292 20.42 16.13 2.23
C GLU A 292 18.95 16.25 2.64
N LYS A 293 18.02 15.83 1.79
CA LYS A 293 16.58 15.80 2.09
C LYS A 293 16.13 14.51 2.79
N LEU A 294 16.83 13.40 2.53
CA LEU A 294 16.51 12.10 3.13
C LEU A 294 17.10 11.94 4.53
N LEU A 295 18.36 12.32 4.72
CA LEU A 295 19.09 12.15 5.97
C LEU A 295 18.42 12.81 7.18
N PRO A 296 17.93 14.07 7.09
CA PRO A 296 17.23 14.69 8.21
C PRO A 296 15.98 13.94 8.64
N GLY A 297 15.27 13.32 7.69
CA GLY A 297 14.05 12.56 7.97
C GLY A 297 14.33 11.28 8.75
N LEU A 298 15.29 10.49 8.32
CA LEU A 298 15.71 9.28 9.02
C LEU A 298 16.29 9.61 10.40
N SER A 299 17.13 10.63 10.51
CA SER A 299 17.66 11.09 11.78
C SER A 299 16.56 11.59 12.71
N SER A 300 15.55 12.30 12.18
CA SER A 300 14.39 12.77 12.95
C SER A 300 13.54 11.62 13.46
N LEU A 301 13.34 10.56 12.67
CA LEU A 301 12.61 9.36 13.08
C LEU A 301 13.32 8.65 14.23
N LEU A 302 14.64 8.49 14.16
CA LEU A 302 15.42 7.86 15.21
C LEU A 302 15.45 8.71 16.47
N LEU A 303 15.61 10.04 16.36
CA LEU A 303 15.53 10.96 17.49
C LEU A 303 14.14 10.94 18.14
N TYR A 304 13.08 10.85 17.33
CA TYR A 304 11.72 10.69 17.84
C TYR A 304 11.55 9.38 18.61
N GLY A 305 12.08 8.27 18.10
CA GLY A 305 12.07 6.98 18.79
C GLY A 305 12.79 7.01 20.13
N MET A 306 13.87 7.78 20.24
CA MET A 306 14.56 8.00 21.51
C MET A 306 13.76 8.82 22.52
N GLN A 307 12.83 9.65 22.08
CA GLN A 307 11.96 10.47 22.95
C GLN A 307 10.70 9.73 23.39
N THR A 308 10.34 8.63 22.76
CA THR A 308 9.18 7.82 23.12
C THR A 308 9.58 6.69 24.05
N GLU A 309 8.92 6.57 25.20
CA GLU A 309 9.22 5.48 26.16
C GLU A 309 9.02 4.10 25.51
N LYS A 310 8.07 3.97 24.58
CA LYS A 310 7.78 2.72 23.86
C LYS A 310 8.97 2.18 23.06
N HIS A 311 9.78 3.06 22.47
CA HIS A 311 10.85 2.65 21.55
C HIS A 311 12.26 2.97 22.09
N LYS A 312 12.34 3.65 23.22
CA LYS A 312 13.61 4.12 23.77
C LYS A 312 14.60 2.97 24.03
N GLU A 313 14.14 1.90 24.62
CA GLU A 313 14.95 0.73 24.91
C GLU A 313 15.44 0.04 23.63
N GLU A 314 14.55 -0.12 22.63
CA GLU A 314 14.88 -0.72 21.34
C GLU A 314 15.91 0.13 20.57
N VAL A 315 15.75 1.47 20.60
CA VAL A 315 16.71 2.39 19.97
C VAL A 315 18.06 2.35 20.69
N LEU A 316 18.08 2.31 22.02
CA LEU A 316 19.31 2.20 22.79
C LEU A 316 20.01 0.86 22.54
N ASN A 317 19.28 -0.24 22.48
CA ASN A 317 19.80 -1.56 22.14
C ASN A 317 20.40 -1.57 20.74
N LEU A 318 19.73 -0.93 19.78
CA LEU A 318 20.24 -0.77 18.43
C LEU A 318 21.53 0.07 18.40
N LEU A 319 21.59 1.18 19.12
CA LEU A 319 22.78 2.02 19.20
C LEU A 319 23.97 1.28 19.83
N ASN A 320 23.73 0.56 20.92
CA ASN A 320 24.76 -0.27 21.59
C ASN A 320 25.29 -1.36 20.65
N TRP A 321 24.39 -1.99 19.89
CA TRP A 321 24.78 -3.01 18.93
C TRP A 321 25.57 -2.40 17.75
N LEU A 322 25.19 -1.21 17.25
CA LEU A 322 25.95 -0.48 16.22
C LEU A 322 27.38 -0.14 16.64
N GLU A 323 27.61 0.02 17.94
CA GLU A 323 28.95 0.25 18.50
C GLU A 323 29.76 -1.06 18.65
N ASN A 324 29.08 -2.19 18.89
CA ASN A 324 29.68 -3.50 19.12
C ASN A 324 28.92 -4.60 18.37
N PRO A 325 29.01 -4.68 17.05
CA PRO A 325 28.24 -5.61 16.25
C PRO A 325 28.67 -7.05 16.52
N SER A 326 27.75 -7.86 17.05
CA SER A 326 27.97 -9.29 17.34
C SER A 326 27.31 -10.23 16.33
N ASP A 327 26.30 -9.77 15.59
CA ASP A 327 25.55 -10.55 14.59
C ASP A 327 25.01 -9.62 13.49
N GLU A 328 25.57 -9.72 12.29
CA GLU A 328 25.31 -8.80 11.19
C GLU A 328 23.93 -8.94 10.55
N CYS A 329 23.40 -10.17 10.49
CA CYS A 329 22.14 -10.44 9.80
C CYS A 329 20.92 -9.96 10.58
N GLN A 330 20.93 -10.19 11.89
CA GLN A 330 19.84 -9.85 12.78
C GLN A 330 19.68 -8.33 12.96
N CYS A 331 20.76 -7.58 12.78
CA CYS A 331 20.75 -6.13 12.94
C CYS A 331 20.11 -5.38 11.78
N SER A 332 20.39 -5.75 10.55
CA SER A 332 19.78 -5.09 9.40
C SER A 332 18.26 -5.21 9.46
N GLN A 333 17.74 -6.39 9.78
CA GLN A 333 16.31 -6.61 9.96
C GLN A 333 15.74 -5.79 11.14
N THR A 334 16.48 -5.70 12.26
CA THR A 334 16.05 -4.93 13.43
C THR A 334 16.03 -3.43 13.14
N ILE A 335 17.02 -2.90 12.43
CA ILE A 335 17.05 -1.49 11.99
C ILE A 335 15.83 -1.20 11.10
N LEU A 336 15.57 -2.06 10.14
CA LEU A 336 14.46 -1.92 9.20
C LEU A 336 13.12 -1.95 9.93
N ARG A 337 12.93 -2.92 10.82
CA ARG A 337 11.73 -3.05 11.63
C ARG A 337 11.52 -1.83 12.53
N LEU A 338 12.57 -1.39 13.22
CA LEU A 338 12.49 -0.26 14.13
C LEU A 338 12.21 1.05 13.37
N ALA A 339 12.89 1.31 12.28
CA ALA A 339 12.65 2.47 11.44
C ALA A 339 11.20 2.50 10.94
N SER A 340 10.67 1.34 10.57
CA SER A 340 9.31 1.16 10.10
C SER A 340 8.27 1.41 11.19
N GLN A 341 8.49 0.90 12.40
CA GLN A 341 7.61 1.15 13.55
C GLN A 341 7.63 2.61 13.98
N LEU A 342 8.83 3.20 14.09
CA LEU A 342 8.99 4.62 14.42
C LEU A 342 8.31 5.52 13.40
N TYR A 343 8.38 5.13 12.13
CA TYR A 343 7.73 5.82 11.05
C TYR A 343 6.21 5.81 11.20
N HIS A 344 5.62 4.64 11.48
CA HIS A 344 4.19 4.50 11.72
C HIS A 344 3.72 5.36 12.93
N ASP A 345 4.44 5.28 14.03
CA ASP A 345 4.12 6.06 15.24
C ASP A 345 4.29 7.56 15.01
N PHE A 346 5.31 7.97 14.27
CA PHE A 346 5.51 9.36 13.87
C PHE A 346 4.36 9.90 13.02
N GLN A 347 3.84 9.10 12.09
CA GLN A 347 2.65 9.44 11.30
C GLN A 347 1.43 9.67 12.19
N THR A 348 1.20 8.78 13.14
CA THR A 348 0.06 8.86 14.06
C THR A 348 0.16 10.12 14.93
N VAL A 349 1.35 10.41 15.48
CA VAL A 349 1.60 11.63 16.26
C VAL A 349 1.40 12.88 15.42
N ARG A 350 1.89 12.87 14.17
CA ARG A 350 1.76 14.00 13.25
C ARG A 350 0.31 14.31 12.91
N LEU A 351 -0.51 13.29 12.69
CA LEU A 351 -1.97 13.46 12.51
C LEU A 351 -2.61 14.05 13.76
N GLY A 352 -2.20 13.62 14.94
CA GLY A 352 -2.65 14.17 16.21
C GLY A 352 -2.29 15.66 16.37
N VAL A 353 -1.05 16.04 16.04
CA VAL A 353 -0.59 17.45 16.05
C VAL A 353 -1.37 18.28 15.03
N LEU A 354 -1.62 17.76 13.83
CA LEU A 354 -2.43 18.44 12.83
C LEU A 354 -3.87 18.66 13.31
N THR A 355 -4.47 17.63 13.91
CA THR A 355 -5.83 17.72 14.49
C THR A 355 -5.90 18.76 15.60
N GLN A 356 -4.89 18.83 16.46
CA GLN A 356 -4.81 19.84 17.52
C GLN A 356 -4.70 21.24 16.91
N LYS A 357 -3.82 21.46 15.95
CA LYS A 357 -3.69 22.75 15.23
C LYS A 357 -5.01 23.19 14.59
N ILE A 358 -5.71 22.27 13.92
CA ILE A 358 -7.02 22.57 13.31
C ILE A 358 -8.02 23.02 14.39
N ASN A 359 -8.02 22.37 15.54
CA ASN A 359 -8.91 22.74 16.66
C ASN A 359 -8.55 24.10 17.28
N GLU A 360 -7.26 24.40 17.41
CA GLU A 360 -6.78 25.70 17.90
C GLU A 360 -7.15 26.82 16.93
N GLN A 361 -7.10 26.55 15.62
CA GLN A 361 -7.46 27.53 14.58
C GLN A 361 -8.95 27.86 14.51
N LYS A 362 -9.83 27.05 15.11
CA LYS A 362 -11.28 27.36 15.16
C LYS A 362 -11.61 28.69 15.83
N SER A 363 -10.75 29.19 16.72
CA SER A 363 -10.89 30.46 17.40
C SER A 363 -10.36 31.65 16.61
N LEU A 364 -9.67 31.43 15.49
CA LEU A 364 -9.13 32.49 14.66
C LEU A 364 -10.24 33.08 13.78
N THR A 365 -10.52 34.38 13.98
CA THR A 365 -11.54 35.10 13.20
C THR A 365 -10.97 35.91 12.04
N HIS A 366 -9.64 35.98 11.94
CA HIS A 366 -8.95 36.77 10.92
C HIS A 366 -7.73 36.01 10.35
N VAL A 367 -7.45 36.29 9.08
CA VAL A 367 -6.21 35.79 8.43
C VAL A 367 -5.01 36.52 9.04
N GLN A 368 -3.95 35.76 9.29
CA GLN A 368 -2.69 36.36 9.80
C GLN A 368 -2.12 37.36 8.79
N GLU A 369 -1.65 38.51 9.25
CA GLU A 369 -0.97 39.50 8.41
C GLU A 369 0.25 38.88 7.70
N GLY A 370 0.40 39.21 6.41
CA GLY A 370 1.52 38.74 5.58
C GLY A 370 1.29 37.40 4.86
N LYS A 371 0.15 36.74 5.01
CA LYS A 371 -0.19 35.57 4.19
C LYS A 371 -0.75 36.02 2.84
N GLU A 372 -0.06 35.66 1.76
CA GLU A 372 -0.58 35.76 0.42
C GLU A 372 -1.68 34.69 0.21
N LEU A 373 -2.93 35.12 0.03
CA LEU A 373 -4.08 34.23 -0.14
C LEU A 373 -4.54 34.15 -1.59
N ILE A 374 -4.18 35.12 -2.40
CA ILE A 374 -4.58 35.22 -3.80
C ILE A 374 -3.35 35.59 -4.61
N SER A 375 -3.08 34.81 -5.65
CA SER A 375 -2.01 35.08 -6.59
C SER A 375 -2.45 34.74 -8.00
N THR A 376 -2.09 35.59 -8.95
CA THR A 376 -2.29 35.28 -10.35
C THR A 376 -1.14 34.46 -10.89
N ILE A 377 -1.43 33.24 -11.34
CA ILE A 377 -0.43 32.28 -11.78
C ILE A 377 -0.09 32.50 -13.24
N SER A 378 1.19 32.73 -13.49
CA SER A 378 1.81 32.67 -14.82
C SER A 378 3.01 31.76 -14.76
N ALA A 379 3.18 30.86 -15.72
CA ALA A 379 4.33 29.94 -15.75
C ALA A 379 5.69 30.66 -15.68
N SER A 380 5.74 31.93 -16.15
CA SER A 380 6.94 32.78 -16.07
C SER A 380 7.27 33.25 -14.65
N ASN A 381 6.31 33.21 -13.73
CA ASN A 381 6.43 33.71 -12.36
C ASN A 381 6.51 32.60 -11.31
N LEU A 382 6.46 31.32 -11.74
CA LEU A 382 6.52 30.19 -10.85
C LEU A 382 7.92 29.59 -10.79
N GLU A 383 8.31 29.13 -9.62
CA GLU A 383 9.53 28.37 -9.44
C GLU A 383 9.36 26.98 -10.08
N ALA A 384 10.26 26.62 -11.00
CA ALA A 384 10.32 25.28 -11.57
C ALA A 384 10.76 24.27 -10.50
N LEU A 385 9.89 23.37 -10.15
CA LEU A 385 10.15 22.32 -9.18
C LEU A 385 10.89 21.14 -9.81
N TYR A 386 10.44 20.79 -11.03
CA TYR A 386 10.95 19.63 -11.74
C TYR A 386 10.63 19.75 -13.22
N ASN A 387 11.52 19.27 -14.07
CA ASN A 387 11.28 19.10 -15.50
C ASN A 387 11.94 17.80 -15.97
N ASN A 388 11.38 17.18 -16.98
CA ASN A 388 12.01 16.03 -17.62
C ASN A 388 11.75 16.05 -19.12
N LYS A 389 12.83 15.77 -19.88
CA LYS A 389 12.78 15.62 -21.34
C LYS A 389 13.53 14.37 -21.73
N VAL A 390 12.79 13.38 -22.27
CA VAL A 390 13.34 12.12 -22.78
C VAL A 390 12.74 11.83 -24.15
N ASP A 391 13.43 12.26 -25.21
CA ASP A 391 12.92 12.16 -26.58
C ASP A 391 12.56 10.74 -27.00
N LYS A 392 13.37 9.74 -26.58
CA LYS A 392 13.11 8.31 -26.87
C LYS A 392 11.81 7.77 -26.27
N LEU A 393 11.33 8.37 -25.20
CA LEU A 393 10.09 7.98 -24.50
C LEU A 393 8.94 8.91 -24.78
N ASN A 394 9.13 9.87 -25.67
CA ASN A 394 8.16 10.93 -25.97
C ASN A 394 7.73 11.76 -24.76
N ILE A 395 8.63 11.95 -23.79
CA ILE A 395 8.42 12.70 -22.56
C ILE A 395 8.99 14.10 -22.71
N ASP A 396 8.17 15.13 -22.43
CA ASP A 396 8.61 16.53 -22.31
C ASP A 396 7.54 17.30 -21.50
N PHE A 397 7.85 17.59 -20.23
CA PHE A 397 6.93 18.31 -19.35
C PHE A 397 7.68 19.10 -18.28
N ASN A 398 6.98 20.05 -17.69
CA ASN A 398 7.46 20.86 -16.58
C ASN A 398 6.45 20.85 -15.43
N VAL A 399 6.94 20.87 -14.20
CA VAL A 399 6.16 20.96 -12.97
C VAL A 399 6.60 22.20 -12.20
N PHE A 400 5.64 23.03 -11.82
CA PHE A 400 5.85 24.26 -11.07
C PHE A 400 5.11 24.19 -9.74
N ARG A 401 5.73 24.69 -8.68
CA ARG A 401 5.05 24.84 -7.39
C ARG A 401 4.21 26.10 -7.37
N LEU A 402 3.00 26.01 -6.81
CA LEU A 402 2.22 27.21 -6.52
C LEU A 402 2.83 27.97 -5.32
N PRO A 403 2.69 29.32 -5.29
CA PRO A 403 3.33 30.16 -4.27
C PRO A 403 2.57 30.15 -2.95
N PHE A 404 1.93 29.05 -2.57
CA PHE A 404 1.18 28.93 -1.33
C PHE A 404 1.83 27.92 -0.40
N ASP A 405 1.97 28.28 0.87
CA ASP A 405 2.40 27.35 1.92
C ASP A 405 1.19 26.64 2.52
N LEU A 406 0.92 25.45 2.00
CA LEU A 406 -0.18 24.58 2.43
C LEU A 406 0.32 23.49 3.37
N GLU A 407 -0.42 23.22 4.43
CA GLU A 407 -0.01 22.25 5.46
C GLU A 407 -0.18 20.78 5.01
N VAL A 408 -1.31 20.49 4.38
CA VAL A 408 -1.73 19.14 4.00
C VAL A 408 -1.69 18.95 2.49
N LEU A 409 -2.21 19.91 1.76
CA LEU A 409 -2.26 19.87 0.31
C LEU A 409 -0.94 20.34 -0.27
N ASP A 410 -0.60 19.82 -1.44
CA ASP A 410 0.41 20.35 -2.34
C ASP A 410 -0.24 20.58 -3.69
N ALA A 411 -0.09 21.77 -4.22
CA ALA A 411 -0.69 22.13 -5.50
C ALA A 411 0.41 22.51 -6.48
N ARG A 412 0.39 21.87 -7.65
CA ARG A 412 1.40 22.02 -8.70
C ARG A 412 0.76 22.28 -10.03
N LEU A 413 1.32 23.20 -10.79
CA LEU A 413 0.97 23.39 -12.19
C LEU A 413 1.86 22.46 -13.03
N VAL A 414 1.23 21.63 -13.85
CA VAL A 414 1.92 20.73 -14.77
C VAL A 414 1.66 21.17 -16.20
N ILE A 415 2.71 21.26 -17.01
CA ILE A 415 2.67 21.65 -18.41
C ILE A 415 3.31 20.56 -19.24
N VAL A 416 2.53 19.91 -20.10
CA VAL A 416 2.99 18.86 -21.02
C VAL A 416 3.03 19.43 -22.44
N LYS A 417 4.17 19.32 -23.11
CA LYS A 417 4.37 19.88 -24.46
C LYS A 417 3.49 19.17 -25.50
N PRO A 418 3.15 19.82 -26.63
CA PRO A 418 2.35 19.23 -27.70
C PRO A 418 2.88 17.88 -28.17
N GLY A 419 2.01 16.88 -28.27
CA GLY A 419 2.34 15.52 -28.70
C GLY A 419 3.26 14.76 -27.73
N LYS A 420 3.46 15.25 -26.50
CA LYS A 420 4.31 14.65 -25.47
C LYS A 420 3.51 14.13 -24.29
N ALA A 421 4.20 13.48 -23.36
CA ALA A 421 3.63 12.95 -22.12
C ALA A 421 4.50 13.34 -20.91
N ASN A 422 3.91 13.23 -19.71
CA ASN A 422 4.70 13.12 -18.50
C ASN A 422 5.18 11.67 -18.32
N GLU A 423 5.93 11.41 -17.26
CA GLU A 423 6.34 10.04 -16.90
C GLU A 423 5.13 9.21 -16.50
N MET A 424 5.12 7.93 -16.88
CA MET A 424 4.20 6.97 -16.30
C MET A 424 4.72 6.56 -14.93
N HIS A 425 3.96 6.85 -13.87
CA HIS A 425 4.41 6.67 -12.49
C HIS A 425 3.25 6.42 -11.55
N ARG A 426 3.56 6.13 -10.30
CA ARG A 426 2.61 6.01 -9.18
C ARG A 426 3.22 6.57 -7.91
N HIS A 427 2.38 6.92 -6.96
CA HIS A 427 2.78 7.53 -5.70
C HIS A 427 1.79 7.27 -4.57
N ALA A 428 2.23 7.47 -3.32
CA ALA A 428 1.42 7.25 -2.11
C ALA A 428 0.31 8.29 -1.91
N HIS A 429 0.46 9.48 -2.48
CA HIS A 429 -0.54 10.53 -2.31
C HIS A 429 -1.72 10.38 -3.28
N GLU A 430 -2.90 10.71 -2.80
CA GLU A 430 -4.09 10.86 -3.61
C GLU A 430 -4.05 12.22 -4.30
N THR A 431 -4.36 12.25 -5.60
CA THR A 431 -4.25 13.48 -6.40
C THR A 431 -5.50 13.72 -7.20
N VAL A 432 -5.89 14.99 -7.30
CA VAL A 432 -6.91 15.44 -8.24
C VAL A 432 -6.22 16.29 -9.30
N PHE A 433 -6.43 15.95 -10.58
CA PHE A 433 -6.05 16.79 -11.70
C PHE A 433 -7.24 17.66 -12.12
N VAL A 434 -6.98 18.93 -12.40
CA VAL A 434 -7.94 19.88 -12.97
C VAL A 434 -7.33 20.42 -14.25
N PHE A 435 -7.90 20.05 -15.40
CA PHE A 435 -7.39 20.46 -16.70
C PHE A 435 -7.85 21.89 -17.02
N LEU A 436 -6.87 22.73 -17.36
CA LEU A 436 -7.07 24.17 -17.56
C LEU A 436 -6.94 24.58 -19.03
N GLN A 437 -6.09 23.88 -19.80
CA GLN A 437 -5.82 24.19 -21.20
C GLN A 437 -5.39 22.95 -21.97
N GLY A 438 -5.63 22.94 -23.28
CA GLY A 438 -5.21 21.91 -24.20
C GLY A 438 -6.15 20.70 -24.21
N GLN A 439 -5.84 19.75 -25.09
CA GLN A 439 -6.56 18.48 -25.23
C GLN A 439 -5.58 17.34 -25.07
N GLY A 440 -5.99 16.30 -24.37
CA GLY A 440 -5.13 15.17 -24.11
C GLY A 440 -5.88 13.95 -23.64
N LYS A 441 -5.14 13.00 -23.10
CA LYS A 441 -5.71 11.86 -22.37
C LYS A 441 -4.99 11.64 -21.05
N VAL A 442 -5.72 11.11 -20.09
CA VAL A 442 -5.18 10.59 -18.84
C VAL A 442 -5.35 9.09 -18.82
N ILE A 443 -4.26 8.41 -18.51
CA ILE A 443 -4.21 6.98 -18.28
C ILE A 443 -4.12 6.79 -16.77
N VAL A 444 -5.03 6.04 -16.18
CA VAL A 444 -5.01 5.65 -14.78
C VAL A 444 -5.21 4.14 -14.73
N ASP A 445 -4.15 3.42 -14.40
CA ASP A 445 -4.10 1.96 -14.48
C ASP A 445 -4.44 1.46 -15.90
N GLN A 446 -5.53 0.77 -16.07
CA GLN A 446 -6.03 0.30 -17.38
C GLN A 446 -7.05 1.23 -18.06
N TYR A 447 -7.42 2.32 -17.40
CA TYR A 447 -8.43 3.26 -17.91
C TYR A 447 -7.76 4.41 -18.64
N GLU A 448 -8.21 4.65 -19.86
CA GLU A 448 -7.80 5.81 -20.66
C GLU A 448 -9.04 6.68 -20.91
N ASN A 449 -8.95 7.97 -20.60
CA ASN A 449 -10.01 8.93 -20.85
C ASN A 449 -9.44 10.19 -21.49
N GLU A 450 -10.14 10.72 -22.46
CA GLU A 450 -9.84 12.02 -23.05
C GLU A 450 -10.14 13.14 -22.04
N VAL A 451 -9.32 14.18 -22.08
CA VAL A 451 -9.41 15.33 -21.19
C VAL A 451 -9.31 16.62 -21.98
N GLU A 452 -10.09 17.62 -21.53
CA GLU A 452 -10.14 18.95 -22.07
C GLU A 452 -10.32 19.97 -20.92
N PRO A 453 -10.24 21.29 -21.15
CA PRO A 453 -10.44 22.28 -20.11
C PRO A 453 -11.77 22.10 -19.37
N GLY A 454 -11.70 22.05 -18.03
CA GLY A 454 -12.85 21.75 -17.16
C GLY A 454 -13.00 20.28 -16.77
N THR A 455 -12.20 19.36 -17.34
CA THR A 455 -12.17 17.96 -16.92
C THR A 455 -11.45 17.84 -15.57
N PHE A 456 -11.97 16.93 -14.71
CA PHE A 456 -11.34 16.52 -13.47
C PHE A 456 -10.97 15.04 -13.56
N ALA A 457 -9.77 14.70 -13.11
CA ALA A 457 -9.34 13.30 -12.99
C ALA A 457 -8.86 13.03 -11.56
N VAL A 458 -9.30 11.92 -10.97
CA VAL A 458 -8.82 11.44 -9.66
C VAL A 458 -7.78 10.37 -9.89
N ILE A 459 -6.62 10.55 -9.27
CA ILE A 459 -5.53 9.58 -9.25
C ILE A 459 -5.49 8.94 -7.87
N PRO A 460 -5.99 7.73 -7.73
CA PRO A 460 -5.95 7.01 -6.45
C PRO A 460 -4.52 6.70 -6.04
N ARG A 461 -4.32 6.48 -4.74
CA ARG A 461 -3.02 6.06 -4.19
C ARG A 461 -2.51 4.82 -4.90
N TRP A 462 -1.22 4.86 -5.25
CA TRP A 462 -0.51 3.74 -5.88
C TRP A 462 -1.01 3.31 -7.25
N CYS A 463 -1.98 4.02 -7.86
CA CYS A 463 -2.38 3.74 -9.23
C CYS A 463 -1.35 4.31 -10.21
N VAL A 464 -0.90 3.46 -11.13
CA VAL A 464 -0.03 3.89 -12.24
C VAL A 464 -0.81 4.86 -13.12
N HIS A 465 -0.20 6.00 -13.44
CA HIS A 465 -0.87 7.00 -14.26
C HIS A 465 0.09 7.80 -15.14
N GLN A 466 -0.47 8.37 -16.19
CA GLN A 466 0.24 9.21 -17.14
C GLN A 466 -0.75 10.21 -17.78
N SER A 467 -0.28 11.41 -18.05
CA SER A 467 -1.00 12.39 -18.88
C SER A 467 -0.30 12.55 -20.21
N VAL A 468 -1.05 12.47 -21.31
CA VAL A 468 -0.54 12.57 -22.67
C VAL A 468 -1.22 13.74 -23.35
N ASN A 469 -0.45 14.65 -23.92
CA ASN A 469 -0.96 15.75 -24.73
C ASN A 469 -1.21 15.27 -26.15
N LEU A 470 -2.46 15.31 -26.59
CA LEU A 470 -2.89 14.92 -27.95
C LEU A 470 -3.12 16.13 -28.85
N GLY A 471 -3.09 17.35 -28.28
CA GLY A 471 -3.35 18.60 -29.00
C GLY A 471 -2.10 19.26 -29.59
N GLU A 472 -2.33 20.36 -30.26
CA GLU A 472 -1.28 21.23 -30.83
C GLU A 472 -0.80 22.32 -29.85
N GLU A 473 -1.55 22.53 -28.75
CA GLU A 473 -1.23 23.46 -27.68
C GLU A 473 -0.69 22.70 -26.46
N GLU A 474 -0.10 23.41 -25.50
CA GLU A 474 0.32 22.86 -24.24
C GLU A 474 -0.87 22.30 -23.44
N LEU A 475 -0.76 21.09 -22.92
CA LEU A 475 -1.72 20.54 -21.98
C LEU A 475 -1.32 21.02 -20.58
N ILE A 476 -2.17 21.87 -20.00
CA ILE A 476 -1.92 22.49 -18.69
C ILE A 476 -2.97 22.00 -17.69
N PHE A 477 -2.52 21.46 -16.60
CA PHE A 477 -3.40 21.05 -15.51
C PHE A 477 -2.81 21.34 -14.13
N LEU A 478 -3.70 21.51 -13.17
CA LEU A 478 -3.38 21.65 -11.76
C LEU A 478 -3.44 20.26 -11.11
N ALA A 479 -2.36 19.85 -10.49
CA ALA A 479 -2.30 18.64 -9.68
C ALA A 479 -2.35 19.02 -8.20
N ILE A 480 -3.43 18.63 -7.52
CA ILE A 480 -3.64 18.89 -6.10
C ILE A 480 -3.57 17.56 -5.36
N ALA A 481 -2.63 17.41 -4.47
CA ALA A 481 -2.36 16.17 -3.75
C ALA A 481 -2.26 16.38 -2.24
N ASP A 482 -2.49 15.35 -1.47
CA ASP A 482 -2.23 15.34 -0.02
C ASP A 482 -0.75 15.10 0.32
N PHE A 483 0.14 15.57 -0.54
CA PHE A 483 1.59 15.41 -0.40
C PHE A 483 2.14 15.98 0.90
N GLY A 484 1.47 16.97 1.48
CA GLY A 484 1.82 17.48 2.80
C GLY A 484 1.75 16.42 3.90
N LEU A 485 0.83 15.45 3.79
CA LEU A 485 0.75 14.29 4.67
C LEU A 485 1.71 13.20 4.23
N THR A 486 1.62 12.76 3.00
CA THR A 486 2.33 11.57 2.50
C THR A 486 3.79 11.83 2.20
N GLY A 487 4.13 12.90 1.50
CA GLY A 487 5.50 13.23 1.13
C GLY A 487 6.34 13.76 2.28
N LYS A 488 5.82 14.72 3.05
CA LYS A 488 6.51 15.25 4.23
C LYS A 488 6.64 14.23 5.36
N SER A 489 5.91 13.15 5.28
CA SER A 489 5.93 12.06 6.23
C SER A 489 6.77 10.87 5.77
N PHE A 490 7.49 10.99 4.66
CA PHE A 490 8.31 9.91 4.09
C PHE A 490 7.53 8.65 3.68
N MET A 491 6.20 8.75 3.46
CA MET A 491 5.41 7.63 2.91
C MET A 491 5.75 7.34 1.44
N GLY A 492 6.93 7.74 0.99
CA GLY A 492 7.43 7.58 -0.34
C GLY A 492 6.57 8.26 -1.38
N ASN A 493 7.19 9.12 -2.13
CA ASN A 493 6.47 9.90 -3.12
C ASN A 493 6.24 9.10 -4.38
N TYR A 494 7.23 8.29 -4.78
CA TYR A 494 7.23 7.55 -6.02
C TYR A 494 7.84 6.18 -5.84
N LEU A 495 7.26 5.19 -6.50
CA LEU A 495 7.95 3.94 -6.74
C LEU A 495 8.83 4.08 -7.98
N HIS A 496 10.11 3.82 -7.83
CA HIS A 496 11.06 3.84 -8.93
C HIS A 496 10.70 2.88 -10.05
N SER A 497 10.21 1.68 -9.69
CA SER A 497 9.69 0.68 -10.61
C SER A 497 8.47 1.14 -11.42
N ALA A 498 7.82 2.21 -11.00
CA ALA A 498 6.66 2.74 -11.69
C ALA A 498 7.00 3.81 -12.74
N ARG A 499 8.24 4.30 -12.76
CA ARG A 499 8.78 5.04 -13.90
C ARG A 499 9.15 4.00 -14.95
N LEU A 500 8.19 3.62 -15.77
CA LEU A 500 8.40 2.61 -16.80
C LEU A 500 9.54 3.06 -17.70
N LYS A 501 10.73 2.49 -17.50
CA LYS A 501 11.76 2.50 -18.51
C LYS A 501 11.22 1.61 -19.62
N GLN A 502 10.69 2.19 -20.68
CA GLN A 502 10.53 1.46 -21.92
C GLN A 502 11.93 1.11 -22.40
N ASN A 503 12.26 -0.18 -22.39
CA ASN A 503 13.45 -0.72 -23.01
C ASN A 503 13.39 -0.55 -24.53
#